data_d767261ccd4ac852773ca9fc879a4468
#
_entry.id   d767261ccd4ac852773ca9fc879a4468
#
_cell.length_a   1.000
_cell.length_b   1.000
_cell.length_c   1.000
_cell.angle_alpha   90.00
_cell.angle_beta   90.00
_cell.angle_gamma   90.00
#
_symmetry.space_group_name_H-M   'P 1'
#
loop_
_entity.id
_entity.type
_entity.pdbx_description
1 polymer ?
#
loop_
_entity_poly.entity_id
_entity_poly.type
_entity_poly.pdbx_seq_one_letter_code
_entity_poly.pdbx_strand_id
1 'polypeptide(L)'
;APAIRRMLFAQYLGGSVASAFVNRAQPFAVTIPWLSQYGGIKAAGAQMTRALNDMRRSFTDKGFKYEADLAAALQSAQDDGVVSPQEIHQLMAQARGTGSLRVGDGTRTGDARAATANAWERTKVAWGQPFALAEQFNRRSTFIAAYRTAKERGMRDPAGFARHAVLETQFLYSRANKPRWARGAVGGTLFTFRTYSVSYLELMNRMWTQGGPEGKRAVGWALAMLLLMGGAGGLPFMEDLEDLIDGSAQLMGYNVSTKQQRQRALRAVLGKEFADFMEHGVSGLPGAPVDVSGRLGMGNLLPGTGLMLTKQNRERDLLEVAGPAGDLVARGFTGVRKALTGDFGGAAMEVAPTAVRNLAKGADMAATGIYKDTKGYKVIDTTMLEAAAKAAGFQPRSVAEVQEANSFMMRSRSFYTQTSAEIKAQWAQALFNKDDAALERVRARLAAWNKNNPDQPITVKMPDVWKRVREMSKDRTQRIADTAPKALRQQMRDMAREAD
;
A
#
# COMPACT_ATOMS: atom_id res chain seq x y z
N ALA A 1 18.23 -11.83 -6.42
CA ALA A 1 16.77 -11.94 -6.21
C ALA A 1 16.36 -12.44 -4.79
N PRO A 2 16.87 -13.56 -4.23
CA PRO A 2 16.46 -14.00 -2.87
C PRO A 2 16.84 -13.03 -1.76
N ALA A 3 18.01 -12.42 -1.83
CA ALA A 3 18.49 -11.44 -0.85
C ALA A 3 17.61 -10.19 -0.82
N ILE A 4 17.22 -9.67 -1.99
CA ILE A 4 16.34 -8.50 -2.11
C ILE A 4 14.97 -8.80 -1.50
N ARG A 5 14.38 -9.96 -1.77
CA ARG A 5 13.07 -10.34 -1.18
C ARG A 5 13.13 -10.46 0.33
N ARG A 6 14.21 -11.04 0.89
CA ARG A 6 14.43 -11.09 2.33
C ARG A 6 14.54 -9.70 2.94
N MET A 7 15.26 -8.81 2.27
CA MET A 7 15.40 -7.42 2.68
C MET A 7 14.04 -6.69 2.63
N LEU A 8 13.25 -6.87 1.57
CA LEU A 8 11.90 -6.30 1.47
C LEU A 8 10.98 -6.84 2.57
N PHE A 9 11.02 -8.14 2.87
CA PHE A 9 10.27 -8.73 3.97
C PHE A 9 10.65 -8.11 5.31
N ALA A 10 11.94 -8.06 5.62
CA ALA A 10 12.44 -7.46 6.86
C ALA A 10 12.09 -5.97 6.97
N GLN A 11 12.12 -5.25 5.84
CA GLN A 11 11.85 -3.81 5.77
C GLN A 11 10.38 -3.45 5.97
N TYR A 12 9.46 -4.22 5.39
CA TYR A 12 8.04 -3.85 5.33
C TYR A 12 7.13 -4.67 6.23
N LEU A 13 7.41 -5.95 6.43
CA LEU A 13 6.57 -6.87 7.22
C LEU A 13 7.18 -7.21 8.58
N GLY A 14 8.51 -7.28 8.66
CA GLY A 14 9.21 -7.59 9.90
C GLY A 14 8.90 -6.57 11.01
N GLY A 15 8.68 -7.05 12.23
CA GLY A 15 8.38 -6.25 13.41
C GLY A 15 7.05 -5.49 13.39
N SER A 16 6.27 -5.60 12.32
CA SER A 16 5.04 -4.84 12.15
C SER A 16 3.85 -5.57 12.77
N VAL A 17 3.40 -5.08 13.92
CA VAL A 17 2.18 -5.56 14.59
C VAL A 17 0.94 -5.36 13.69
N ALA A 18 0.86 -4.20 13.03
CA ALA A 18 -0.24 -3.92 12.11
C ALA A 18 -0.31 -4.90 10.94
N SER A 19 0.84 -5.28 10.36
CA SER A 19 0.87 -6.26 9.27
C SER A 19 0.44 -7.65 9.73
N ALA A 20 0.85 -8.06 10.94
CA ALA A 20 0.40 -9.31 11.55
C ALA A 20 -1.12 -9.29 11.83
N PHE A 21 -1.66 -8.16 12.31
CA PHE A 21 -3.08 -8.00 12.57
C PHE A 21 -3.91 -8.07 11.27
N VAL A 22 -3.48 -7.34 10.23
CA VAL A 22 -4.15 -7.36 8.91
C VAL A 22 -4.11 -8.77 8.31
N ASN A 23 -3.00 -9.51 8.46
CA ASN A 23 -2.92 -10.89 8.00
C ASN A 23 -3.96 -11.79 8.67
N ARG A 24 -4.30 -11.55 9.95
CA ARG A 24 -5.36 -12.30 10.66
C ARG A 24 -6.78 -12.08 10.12
N ALA A 25 -6.99 -11.10 9.26
CA ALA A 25 -8.26 -10.89 8.57
C ALA A 25 -8.50 -11.91 7.43
N GLN A 26 -7.45 -12.60 6.98
CA GLN A 26 -7.53 -13.55 5.86
C GLN A 26 -8.57 -14.67 6.02
N PRO A 27 -8.74 -15.33 7.18
CA PRO A 27 -9.81 -16.30 7.38
C PRO A 27 -11.21 -15.76 7.11
N PHE A 28 -11.44 -14.49 7.44
CA PHE A 28 -12.72 -13.82 7.20
C PHE A 28 -12.92 -13.45 5.74
N ALA A 29 -11.89 -12.91 5.11
CA ALA A 29 -11.95 -12.46 3.72
C ALA A 29 -11.96 -13.61 2.71
N VAL A 30 -11.28 -14.72 3.02
CA VAL A 30 -10.99 -15.80 2.06
C VAL A 30 -11.60 -17.11 2.49
N THR A 31 -11.31 -17.59 3.72
CA THR A 31 -11.69 -18.94 4.15
C THR A 31 -13.19 -19.06 4.36
N ILE A 32 -13.84 -18.11 5.03
CA ILE A 32 -15.30 -18.16 5.26
C ILE A 32 -16.08 -18.15 3.93
N PRO A 33 -15.80 -17.24 2.97
CA PRO A 33 -16.41 -17.29 1.64
C PRO A 33 -16.16 -18.62 0.93
N TRP A 34 -14.93 -19.13 0.94
CA TRP A 34 -14.60 -20.39 0.29
C TRP A 34 -15.37 -21.57 0.91
N LEU A 35 -15.42 -21.68 2.25
CA LEU A 35 -16.16 -22.72 2.96
C LEU A 35 -17.67 -22.61 2.76
N SER A 36 -18.19 -21.43 2.45
CA SER A 36 -19.62 -21.22 2.23
C SER A 36 -20.20 -22.05 1.08
N GLN A 37 -19.36 -22.48 0.14
CA GLN A 37 -19.74 -23.39 -0.95
C GLN A 37 -20.24 -24.74 -0.43
N TYR A 38 -19.80 -25.16 0.78
CA TYR A 38 -20.07 -26.48 1.35
C TYR A 38 -21.14 -26.48 2.45
N GLY A 39 -21.73 -25.32 2.76
CA GLY A 39 -22.72 -25.27 3.83
C GLY A 39 -23.44 -23.95 3.99
N GLY A 40 -23.15 -23.00 3.12
CA GLY A 40 -23.62 -21.64 3.21
C GLY A 40 -22.82 -20.79 4.21
N ILE A 41 -22.98 -19.48 4.11
CA ILE A 41 -22.18 -18.50 4.86
C ILE A 41 -22.36 -18.60 6.38
N LYS A 42 -23.58 -18.87 6.84
CA LYS A 42 -23.88 -19.02 8.28
C LYS A 42 -23.13 -20.21 8.89
N ALA A 43 -23.15 -21.37 8.22
CA ALA A 43 -22.43 -22.55 8.68
C ALA A 43 -20.92 -22.33 8.66
N ALA A 44 -20.37 -21.77 7.56
CA ALA A 44 -18.96 -21.46 7.45
C ALA A 44 -18.49 -20.47 8.54
N GLY A 45 -19.26 -19.40 8.79
CA GLY A 45 -19.02 -18.45 9.87
C GLY A 45 -19.05 -19.09 11.26
N ALA A 46 -20.05 -19.96 11.52
CA ALA A 46 -20.16 -20.68 12.78
C ALA A 46 -18.95 -21.61 13.03
N GLN A 47 -18.52 -22.37 12.00
CA GLN A 47 -17.36 -23.25 12.13
C GLN A 47 -16.06 -22.45 12.34
N MET A 48 -15.88 -21.34 11.65
CA MET A 48 -14.74 -20.46 11.89
C MET A 48 -14.76 -19.89 13.31
N THR A 49 -15.90 -19.41 13.80
CA THR A 49 -16.05 -18.88 15.17
C THR A 49 -15.72 -19.95 16.21
N ARG A 50 -16.21 -21.19 16.01
CA ARG A 50 -15.87 -22.34 16.89
C ARG A 50 -14.36 -22.61 16.85
N ALA A 51 -13.74 -22.62 15.67
CA ALA A 51 -12.30 -22.84 15.51
C ALA A 51 -11.49 -21.77 16.25
N LEU A 52 -11.88 -20.51 16.12
CA LEU A 52 -11.22 -19.39 16.80
C LEU A 52 -11.36 -19.47 18.34
N ASN A 53 -12.55 -19.85 18.83
CA ASN A 53 -12.79 -20.05 20.26
C ASN A 53 -11.95 -21.19 20.82
N ASP A 54 -11.85 -22.30 20.11
CA ASP A 54 -11.03 -23.44 20.55
C ASP A 54 -9.55 -23.10 20.53
N MET A 55 -9.09 -22.39 19.52
CA MET A 55 -7.72 -21.89 19.51
C MET A 55 -7.45 -20.97 20.70
N ARG A 56 -8.37 -20.04 21.02
CA ARG A 56 -8.25 -19.21 22.22
C ARG A 56 -8.16 -20.08 23.48
N ARG A 57 -9.08 -21.05 23.64
CA ARG A 57 -9.09 -21.96 24.78
C ARG A 57 -7.81 -22.78 24.88
N SER A 58 -7.24 -23.23 23.77
CA SER A 58 -5.98 -23.98 23.79
C SER A 58 -4.80 -23.17 24.34
N PHE A 59 -4.87 -21.84 24.36
CA PHE A 59 -3.85 -20.96 24.96
C PHE A 59 -4.17 -20.57 26.40
N THR A 60 -5.45 -20.47 26.77
CA THR A 60 -5.89 -19.93 28.06
C THR A 60 -6.30 -20.99 29.07
N ASP A 61 -6.70 -22.16 28.60
CA ASP A 61 -7.21 -23.26 29.41
C ASP A 61 -6.29 -24.47 29.29
N LYS A 62 -5.50 -24.74 30.35
CA LYS A 62 -4.57 -25.89 30.40
C LYS A 62 -5.27 -27.26 30.33
N GLY A 63 -6.56 -27.33 30.64
CA GLY A 63 -7.39 -28.55 30.57
C GLY A 63 -8.01 -28.78 29.21
N PHE A 64 -7.97 -27.79 28.31
CA PHE A 64 -8.60 -27.91 27.00
C PHE A 64 -7.88 -28.92 26.11
N LYS A 65 -8.65 -29.84 25.53
CA LYS A 65 -8.19 -30.80 24.52
C LYS A 65 -9.13 -30.75 23.32
N TYR A 66 -8.56 -30.82 22.12
CA TYR A 66 -9.35 -31.04 20.90
C TYR A 66 -9.96 -32.46 20.93
N GLU A 67 -11.04 -32.70 20.18
CA GLU A 67 -11.56 -34.04 19.89
C GLU A 67 -10.42 -34.92 19.35
N ALA A 68 -10.35 -36.17 19.75
CA ALA A 68 -9.23 -37.06 19.48
C ALA A 68 -8.89 -37.19 17.99
N ASP A 69 -9.92 -37.30 17.14
CA ASP A 69 -9.80 -37.38 15.68
C ASP A 69 -9.29 -36.07 15.06
N LEU A 70 -9.79 -34.93 15.51
CA LEU A 70 -9.31 -33.61 15.10
C LEU A 70 -7.88 -33.38 15.58
N ALA A 71 -7.56 -33.79 16.81
CA ALA A 71 -6.19 -33.64 17.35
C ALA A 71 -5.17 -34.44 16.52
N ALA A 72 -5.51 -35.71 16.18
CA ALA A 72 -4.67 -36.56 15.34
C ALA A 72 -4.49 -35.97 13.92
N ALA A 73 -5.59 -35.49 13.30
CA ALA A 73 -5.56 -34.88 12.00
C ALA A 73 -4.72 -33.57 11.99
N LEU A 74 -4.84 -32.77 13.05
CA LEU A 74 -4.10 -31.52 13.20
C LEU A 74 -2.60 -31.79 13.42
N GLN A 75 -2.25 -32.80 14.20
CA GLN A 75 -0.87 -33.22 14.41
C GLN A 75 -0.25 -33.69 13.09
N SER A 76 -0.92 -34.56 12.34
CA SER A 76 -0.44 -34.98 11.02
C SER A 76 -0.26 -33.81 10.05
N ALA A 77 -1.20 -32.86 10.02
CA ALA A 77 -1.08 -31.66 9.20
C ALA A 77 0.08 -30.73 9.65
N GLN A 78 0.43 -30.77 10.94
CA GLN A 78 1.59 -30.05 11.47
C GLN A 78 2.89 -30.73 11.04
N ASP A 79 2.97 -32.04 11.12
CA ASP A 79 4.14 -32.83 10.72
C ASP A 79 4.40 -32.71 9.20
N ASP A 80 3.35 -32.65 8.41
CA ASP A 80 3.40 -32.41 6.95
C ASP A 80 3.67 -30.92 6.58
N GLY A 81 3.76 -30.02 7.56
CA GLY A 81 4.01 -28.59 7.33
C GLY A 81 2.83 -27.80 6.77
N VAL A 82 1.62 -28.37 6.73
CA VAL A 82 0.42 -27.70 6.18
C VAL A 82 -0.03 -26.56 7.11
N VAL A 83 -0.06 -26.78 8.41
CA VAL A 83 -0.46 -25.77 9.42
C VAL A 83 0.71 -25.07 10.07
N SER A 84 1.93 -25.58 9.90
CA SER A 84 3.19 -24.96 10.31
C SER A 84 4.03 -24.68 9.06
N PRO A 85 3.91 -23.51 8.46
CA PRO A 85 4.53 -23.27 7.16
C PRO A 85 6.05 -23.36 7.26
N GLN A 86 6.61 -24.38 6.60
CA GLN A 86 8.07 -24.55 6.46
C GLN A 86 8.71 -23.34 5.79
N GLU A 87 7.97 -22.60 4.95
CA GLU A 87 8.44 -21.37 4.30
C GLU A 87 8.71 -20.26 5.33
N ILE A 88 7.91 -20.15 6.39
CA ILE A 88 8.18 -19.20 7.48
C ILE A 88 9.29 -19.73 8.36
N HIS A 89 9.34 -21.03 8.64
CA HIS A 89 10.52 -21.65 9.28
C HIS A 89 11.77 -21.53 8.38
N GLN A 90 11.63 -21.62 7.06
CA GLN A 90 12.73 -21.36 6.12
C GLN A 90 13.08 -19.87 6.01
N LEU A 91 12.12 -18.96 6.04
CA LEU A 91 12.39 -17.52 6.15
C LEU A 91 13.00 -17.16 7.49
N MET A 92 12.55 -17.80 8.57
CA MET A 92 13.18 -17.69 9.89
C MET A 92 14.52 -18.41 9.96
N ALA A 93 14.68 -19.60 9.39
CA ALA A 93 15.92 -20.32 9.30
C ALA A 93 16.90 -19.66 8.33
N GLN A 94 16.41 -19.05 7.25
CA GLN A 94 17.20 -18.22 6.35
C GLN A 94 17.50 -16.84 6.94
N ALA A 95 16.67 -16.34 7.85
CA ALA A 95 16.97 -15.19 8.70
C ALA A 95 17.95 -15.56 9.80
N ARG A 96 17.89 -16.81 10.31
CA ARG A 96 18.88 -17.36 11.25
C ARG A 96 20.26 -17.57 10.62
N GLY A 97 20.38 -17.53 9.27
CA GLY A 97 21.58 -18.05 8.60
C GLY A 97 21.69 -19.56 8.81
N THR A 98 22.35 -20.27 7.93
CA THR A 98 22.71 -21.69 8.10
C THR A 98 23.84 -21.88 9.14
N GLY A 99 24.12 -20.85 9.94
CA GLY A 99 25.15 -20.87 10.97
C GLY A 99 24.56 -21.25 12.32
N SER A 100 25.03 -22.33 12.89
CA SER A 100 25.06 -22.55 14.34
C SER A 100 25.44 -21.24 15.04
N LEU A 101 24.90 -21.00 16.23
CA LEU A 101 25.32 -19.93 17.11
C LEU A 101 26.85 -19.88 17.06
N ARG A 102 27.40 -18.72 16.71
CA ARG A 102 28.88 -18.59 16.66
C ARG A 102 29.43 -18.74 18.06
N VAL A 103 30.32 -19.69 18.20
CA VAL A 103 31.11 -19.84 19.44
C VAL A 103 32.26 -18.85 19.31
N GLY A 104 32.52 -18.06 20.35
CA GLY A 104 33.69 -17.20 20.41
C GLY A 104 34.96 -18.02 20.38
N ASP A 105 36.04 -17.40 19.96
CA ASP A 105 37.38 -18.02 19.88
C ASP A 105 38.16 -17.93 21.21
N GLY A 106 37.50 -17.51 22.29
CA GLY A 106 38.12 -17.30 23.61
C GLY A 106 38.88 -15.98 23.73
N THR A 107 38.91 -15.17 22.66
CA THR A 107 39.45 -13.80 22.76
C THR A 107 38.33 -12.80 23.06
N ARG A 108 38.61 -11.73 23.83
CA ARG A 108 37.59 -10.68 24.12
C ARG A 108 36.93 -10.11 22.87
N THR A 109 37.69 -9.95 21.81
CA THR A 109 37.19 -9.43 20.53
C THR A 109 36.38 -10.48 19.73
N GLY A 110 36.79 -11.74 19.74
CA GLY A 110 36.09 -12.85 19.12
C GLY A 110 34.78 -13.18 19.82
N ASP A 111 34.79 -13.21 21.16
CA ASP A 111 33.61 -13.42 21.99
C ASP A 111 32.58 -12.28 21.83
N ALA A 112 33.06 -11.02 21.81
CA ALA A 112 32.19 -9.86 21.56
C ALA A 112 31.56 -9.90 20.15
N ARG A 113 32.34 -10.30 19.13
CA ARG A 113 31.81 -10.50 17.75
C ARG A 113 30.81 -11.65 17.68
N ALA A 114 31.07 -12.75 18.37
CA ALA A 114 30.14 -13.88 18.45
C ALA A 114 28.86 -13.48 19.19
N ALA A 115 28.95 -12.76 20.30
CA ALA A 115 27.82 -12.27 21.09
C ALA A 115 26.96 -11.29 20.27
N THR A 116 27.57 -10.34 19.56
CA THR A 116 26.85 -9.38 18.71
C THR A 116 26.19 -10.06 17.51
N ALA A 117 26.87 -11.03 16.88
CA ALA A 117 26.29 -11.81 15.80
C ALA A 117 25.09 -12.65 16.27
N ASN A 118 25.21 -13.29 17.45
CA ASN A 118 24.13 -14.08 18.03
C ASN A 118 22.95 -13.21 18.50
N ALA A 119 23.21 -12.03 19.05
CA ALA A 119 22.19 -11.04 19.39
C ALA A 119 21.44 -10.58 18.14
N TRP A 120 22.17 -10.31 17.06
CA TRP A 120 21.59 -9.95 15.78
C TRP A 120 20.72 -11.07 15.19
N GLU A 121 21.16 -12.34 15.27
CA GLU A 121 20.34 -13.48 14.83
C GLU A 121 19.08 -13.65 15.68
N ARG A 122 19.15 -13.48 16.98
CA ARG A 122 17.98 -13.49 17.89
C ARG A 122 17.02 -12.36 17.56
N THR A 123 17.53 -11.17 17.26
CA THR A 123 16.71 -10.00 16.85
C THR A 123 15.98 -10.27 15.55
N LYS A 124 16.62 -10.88 14.55
CA LYS A 124 15.96 -11.25 13.29
C LYS A 124 14.83 -12.25 13.50
N VAL A 125 15.01 -13.25 14.38
CA VAL A 125 13.98 -14.23 14.72
C VAL A 125 12.79 -13.54 15.40
N ALA A 126 13.05 -12.73 16.42
CA ALA A 126 12.01 -11.95 17.10
C ALA A 126 11.28 -10.99 16.13
N TRP A 127 12.02 -10.44 15.16
CA TRP A 127 11.51 -9.54 14.14
C TRP A 127 10.50 -10.19 13.18
N GLY A 128 10.66 -11.47 12.85
CA GLY A 128 9.74 -12.23 12.00
C GLY A 128 8.56 -12.86 12.74
N GLN A 129 8.63 -12.99 14.07
CA GLN A 129 7.66 -13.74 14.87
C GLN A 129 6.20 -13.24 14.75
N PRO A 130 5.88 -11.93 14.80
CA PRO A 130 4.49 -11.50 14.75
C PRO A 130 3.76 -11.96 13.49
N PHE A 131 4.43 -11.87 12.34
CA PHE A 131 3.86 -12.31 11.07
C PHE A 131 3.74 -13.83 10.99
N ALA A 132 4.75 -14.56 11.46
CA ALA A 132 4.74 -16.03 11.49
C ALA A 132 3.63 -16.60 12.37
N LEU A 133 3.41 -16.01 13.55
CA LEU A 133 2.32 -16.39 14.44
C LEU A 133 0.94 -16.10 13.82
N ALA A 134 0.80 -14.99 13.10
CA ALA A 134 -0.44 -14.67 12.40
C ALA A 134 -0.74 -15.68 11.28
N GLU A 135 0.27 -16.06 10.51
CA GLU A 135 0.15 -17.05 9.44
C GLU A 135 -0.20 -18.44 9.99
N GLN A 136 0.48 -18.87 11.05
CA GLN A 136 0.18 -20.13 11.73
C GLN A 136 -1.23 -20.15 12.31
N PHE A 137 -1.65 -19.03 12.89
CA PHE A 137 -3.03 -18.87 13.38
C PHE A 137 -4.05 -19.04 12.26
N ASN A 138 -3.86 -18.38 11.12
CA ASN A 138 -4.76 -18.47 9.97
C ASN A 138 -4.86 -19.90 9.45
N ARG A 139 -3.75 -20.60 9.29
CA ARG A 139 -3.72 -21.99 8.80
C ARG A 139 -4.40 -22.96 9.76
N ARG A 140 -4.12 -22.83 11.05
CA ARG A 140 -4.76 -23.68 12.07
C ARG A 140 -6.27 -23.43 12.16
N SER A 141 -6.71 -22.18 12.20
CA SER A 141 -8.14 -21.85 12.25
C SER A 141 -8.87 -22.33 10.99
N THR A 142 -8.25 -22.16 9.81
CA THR A 142 -8.77 -22.67 8.54
C THR A 142 -8.90 -24.19 8.56
N PHE A 143 -7.86 -24.91 9.00
CA PHE A 143 -7.85 -26.36 9.08
C PHE A 143 -8.98 -26.88 9.99
N ILE A 144 -9.08 -26.33 11.21
CA ILE A 144 -10.10 -26.75 12.20
C ILE A 144 -11.51 -26.48 11.65
N ALA A 145 -11.75 -25.28 11.09
CA ALA A 145 -13.06 -24.93 10.54
C ALA A 145 -13.44 -25.83 9.36
N ALA A 146 -12.50 -26.10 8.46
CA ALA A 146 -12.72 -26.95 7.30
C ALA A 146 -12.93 -28.43 7.70
N TYR A 147 -12.13 -28.93 8.64
CA TYR A 147 -12.30 -30.30 9.17
C TYR A 147 -13.69 -30.50 9.73
N ARG A 148 -14.20 -29.61 10.55
CA ARG A 148 -15.55 -29.68 11.11
C ARG A 148 -16.62 -29.53 10.04
N THR A 149 -16.45 -28.65 9.08
CA THR A 149 -17.37 -28.54 7.94
C THR A 149 -17.47 -29.88 7.20
N ALA A 150 -16.33 -30.52 6.92
CA ALA A 150 -16.31 -31.82 6.26
C ALA A 150 -16.97 -32.92 7.09
N LYS A 151 -16.71 -32.96 8.41
CA LYS A 151 -17.29 -33.89 9.34
C LYS A 151 -18.82 -33.74 9.43
N GLU A 152 -19.32 -32.52 9.55
CA GLU A 152 -20.77 -32.22 9.55
C GLU A 152 -21.45 -32.58 8.22
N ARG A 153 -20.73 -32.54 7.12
CA ARG A 153 -21.21 -32.90 5.78
C ARG A 153 -21.06 -34.42 5.47
N GLY A 154 -20.51 -35.19 6.39
CA GLY A 154 -20.29 -36.61 6.19
C GLY A 154 -19.29 -36.95 5.08
N MET A 155 -18.32 -36.06 4.82
CA MET A 155 -17.29 -36.32 3.83
C MET A 155 -16.40 -37.49 4.26
N ARG A 156 -15.96 -38.30 3.31
CA ARG A 156 -15.15 -39.52 3.57
C ARG A 156 -13.80 -39.22 4.20
N ASP A 157 -13.18 -38.10 3.78
CA ASP A 157 -11.86 -37.66 4.26
C ASP A 157 -11.90 -36.20 4.74
N PRO A 158 -12.32 -35.94 6.00
CA PRO A 158 -12.32 -34.62 6.58
C PRO A 158 -10.92 -34.02 6.68
N ALA A 159 -9.88 -34.83 6.92
CA ALA A 159 -8.51 -34.34 7.03
C ALA A 159 -7.94 -33.89 5.69
N GLY A 160 -8.16 -34.66 4.63
CA GLY A 160 -7.80 -34.29 3.28
C GLY A 160 -8.51 -33.02 2.80
N PHE A 161 -9.82 -32.91 3.09
CA PHE A 161 -10.56 -31.66 2.79
C PHE A 161 -9.99 -30.45 3.54
N ALA A 162 -9.65 -30.59 4.83
CA ALA A 162 -9.07 -29.51 5.62
C ALA A 162 -7.69 -29.08 5.10
N ARG A 163 -6.85 -30.03 4.67
CA ARG A 163 -5.57 -29.73 3.99
C ARG A 163 -5.81 -28.97 2.69
N HIS A 164 -6.75 -29.41 1.89
CA HIS A 164 -7.11 -28.75 0.64
C HIS A 164 -7.59 -27.30 0.91
N ALA A 165 -8.44 -27.09 1.91
CA ALA A 165 -8.91 -25.78 2.29
C ALA A 165 -7.76 -24.83 2.68
N VAL A 166 -6.77 -25.31 3.46
CA VAL A 166 -5.58 -24.51 3.80
C VAL A 166 -4.78 -24.16 2.55
N LEU A 167 -4.53 -25.12 1.65
CA LEU A 167 -3.76 -24.88 0.43
C LEU A 167 -4.45 -23.89 -0.50
N GLU A 168 -5.78 -23.97 -0.62
CA GLU A 168 -6.57 -23.08 -1.49
C GLU A 168 -6.69 -21.65 -0.93
N THR A 169 -6.88 -21.50 0.40
CA THR A 169 -7.23 -20.21 0.99
C THR A 169 -6.06 -19.47 1.64
N GLN A 170 -4.96 -20.17 1.96
CA GLN A 170 -3.78 -19.60 2.61
C GLN A 170 -2.61 -19.37 1.66
N PHE A 171 -2.83 -19.45 0.38
CA PHE A 171 -1.93 -19.22 -0.75
C PHE A 171 -0.46 -19.60 -0.51
N LEU A 172 0.02 -20.57 -1.27
CA LEU A 172 1.44 -20.93 -1.26
C LEU A 172 2.25 -19.93 -2.08
N TYR A 173 3.11 -19.18 -1.42
CA TYR A 173 4.00 -18.17 -2.05
C TYR A 173 5.21 -18.79 -2.77
N SER A 174 5.12 -20.08 -3.17
CA SER A 174 6.19 -20.78 -3.84
C SER A 174 6.47 -20.20 -5.26
N ARG A 175 7.68 -20.44 -5.76
CA ARG A 175 8.05 -20.02 -7.10
C ARG A 175 7.20 -20.69 -8.19
N ALA A 176 6.71 -21.89 -7.94
CA ALA A 176 5.88 -22.65 -8.87
C ALA A 176 4.51 -21.99 -9.12
N ASN A 177 3.95 -21.35 -8.10
CA ASN A 177 2.61 -20.72 -8.12
C ASN A 177 2.60 -19.28 -8.65
N LYS A 178 3.71 -18.82 -9.25
CA LYS A 178 3.79 -17.47 -9.84
C LYS A 178 3.62 -17.54 -11.35
N PRO A 179 2.98 -16.52 -11.97
CA PRO A 179 2.95 -16.38 -13.42
C PRO A 179 4.37 -16.44 -14.01
N ARG A 180 4.54 -16.94 -15.23
CA ARG A 180 5.86 -17.09 -15.86
C ARG A 180 6.69 -15.80 -15.85
N TRP A 181 6.08 -14.68 -16.15
CA TRP A 181 6.72 -13.35 -16.13
C TRP A 181 7.14 -12.87 -14.73
N ALA A 182 6.48 -13.36 -13.67
CA ALA A 182 6.82 -13.05 -12.29
C ALA A 182 7.84 -14.02 -11.64
N ARG A 183 8.34 -15.04 -12.39
CA ARG A 183 9.32 -16.03 -11.88
C ARG A 183 10.76 -15.54 -11.95
N GLY A 184 11.06 -14.57 -12.81
CA GLY A 184 12.40 -13.98 -12.98
C GLY A 184 12.87 -13.15 -11.78
N ALA A 185 14.12 -12.69 -11.82
CA ALA A 185 14.72 -11.87 -10.76
C ALA A 185 13.98 -10.55 -10.58
N VAL A 186 13.73 -9.83 -11.67
CA VAL A 186 13.03 -8.54 -11.68
C VAL A 186 11.54 -8.73 -11.41
N GLY A 187 10.85 -9.53 -12.24
CA GLY A 187 9.42 -9.78 -12.08
C GLY A 187 9.09 -10.36 -10.72
N GLY A 188 9.90 -11.31 -10.20
CA GLY A 188 9.70 -11.88 -8.88
C GLY A 188 9.89 -10.88 -7.71
N THR A 189 10.66 -9.81 -7.90
CA THR A 189 10.85 -8.75 -6.88
C THR A 189 9.69 -7.76 -6.93
N LEU A 190 9.33 -7.28 -8.12
CA LEU A 190 8.20 -6.37 -8.31
C LEU A 190 6.86 -7.00 -7.87
N PHE A 191 6.74 -8.31 -8.00
CA PHE A 191 5.52 -9.08 -7.72
C PHE A 191 5.45 -9.62 -6.28
N THR A 192 6.45 -9.37 -5.43
CA THR A 192 6.54 -9.98 -4.10
C THR A 192 5.29 -9.72 -3.25
N PHE A 193 4.75 -8.51 -3.27
CA PHE A 193 3.56 -8.15 -2.48
C PHE A 193 2.23 -8.23 -3.25
N ARG A 194 2.26 -8.50 -4.54
CA ARG A 194 1.05 -8.67 -5.37
C ARG A 194 0.62 -10.13 -5.51
N THR A 195 1.43 -11.07 -5.05
CA THR A 195 1.14 -12.51 -5.14
C THR A 195 -0.18 -12.84 -4.44
N TYR A 196 -0.44 -12.25 -3.27
CA TYR A 196 -1.69 -12.44 -2.54
C TYR A 196 -2.91 -12.03 -3.39
N SER A 197 -2.91 -10.82 -3.92
CA SER A 197 -4.03 -10.30 -4.70
C SER A 197 -4.33 -11.13 -5.94
N VAL A 198 -3.28 -11.55 -6.66
CA VAL A 198 -3.44 -12.41 -7.85
C VAL A 198 -3.99 -13.78 -7.47
N SER A 199 -3.44 -14.42 -6.43
CA SER A 199 -3.92 -15.73 -5.98
C SER A 199 -5.37 -15.65 -5.49
N TYR A 200 -5.76 -14.55 -4.86
CA TYR A 200 -7.14 -14.33 -4.44
C TYR A 200 -8.10 -14.17 -5.63
N LEU A 201 -7.71 -13.38 -6.65
CA LEU A 201 -8.48 -13.26 -7.88
C LEU A 201 -8.60 -14.60 -8.62
N GLU A 202 -7.52 -15.39 -8.67
CA GLU A 202 -7.54 -16.74 -9.23
C GLU A 202 -8.49 -17.65 -8.44
N LEU A 203 -8.50 -17.58 -7.11
CA LEU A 203 -9.44 -18.31 -6.28
C LEU A 203 -10.89 -17.90 -6.56
N MET A 204 -11.17 -16.61 -6.62
CA MET A 204 -12.50 -16.09 -6.97
C MET A 204 -12.94 -16.58 -8.35
N ASN A 205 -12.04 -16.54 -9.34
CA ASN A 205 -12.32 -17.05 -10.67
C ASN A 205 -12.62 -18.56 -10.67
N ARG A 206 -11.86 -19.37 -9.92
CA ARG A 206 -12.15 -20.80 -9.78
C ARG A 206 -13.50 -21.04 -9.11
N MET A 207 -13.82 -20.34 -8.03
CA MET A 207 -15.13 -20.43 -7.38
C MET A 207 -16.24 -20.05 -8.35
N TRP A 208 -16.07 -19.02 -9.15
CA TRP A 208 -17.06 -18.57 -10.12
C TRP A 208 -17.28 -19.55 -11.27
N THR A 209 -16.20 -20.09 -11.84
CA THR A 209 -16.24 -20.92 -13.05
C THR A 209 -16.49 -22.40 -12.76
N GLN A 210 -15.99 -22.91 -11.62
CA GLN A 210 -15.99 -24.34 -11.29
C GLN A 210 -16.93 -24.68 -10.13
N GLY A 211 -17.29 -23.72 -9.25
CA GLY A 211 -18.08 -23.95 -8.05
C GLY A 211 -19.60 -23.96 -8.27
N GLY A 212 -20.07 -23.84 -9.52
CA GLY A 212 -21.50 -23.79 -9.82
C GLY A 212 -22.25 -22.64 -9.12
N PRO A 213 -23.53 -22.80 -8.80
CA PRO A 213 -24.33 -21.75 -8.13
C PRO A 213 -23.77 -21.36 -6.76
N GLU A 214 -23.28 -22.33 -5.98
CA GLU A 214 -22.73 -22.11 -4.64
C GLU A 214 -21.39 -21.37 -4.71
N GLY A 215 -20.57 -21.67 -5.73
CA GLY A 215 -19.33 -20.95 -5.98
C GLY A 215 -19.57 -19.48 -6.36
N LYS A 216 -20.59 -19.20 -7.16
CA LYS A 216 -20.99 -17.81 -7.50
C LYS A 216 -21.47 -17.06 -6.25
N ARG A 217 -22.26 -17.71 -5.38
CA ARG A 217 -22.64 -17.14 -4.07
C ARG A 217 -21.44 -16.88 -3.17
N ALA A 218 -20.46 -17.80 -3.16
CA ALA A 218 -19.23 -17.63 -2.40
C ALA A 218 -18.40 -16.42 -2.88
N VAL A 219 -18.33 -16.17 -4.18
CA VAL A 219 -17.71 -14.95 -4.73
C VAL A 219 -18.48 -13.70 -4.26
N GLY A 220 -19.81 -13.72 -4.28
CA GLY A 220 -20.64 -12.65 -3.73
C GLY A 220 -20.31 -12.37 -2.25
N TRP A 221 -20.15 -13.42 -1.44
CA TRP A 221 -19.73 -13.29 -0.05
C TRP A 221 -18.30 -12.78 0.10
N ALA A 222 -17.37 -13.18 -0.79
CA ALA A 222 -16.01 -12.68 -0.80
C ALA A 222 -15.98 -11.15 -1.05
N LEU A 223 -16.74 -10.69 -2.03
CA LEU A 223 -16.89 -9.25 -2.30
C LEU A 223 -17.57 -8.51 -1.14
N ALA A 224 -18.60 -9.10 -0.51
CA ALA A 224 -19.24 -8.53 0.66
C ALA A 224 -18.27 -8.40 1.85
N MET A 225 -17.42 -9.40 2.08
CA MET A 225 -16.39 -9.33 3.13
C MET A 225 -15.32 -8.27 2.83
N LEU A 226 -14.90 -8.12 1.57
CA LEU A 226 -13.98 -7.04 1.18
C LEU A 226 -14.62 -5.67 1.39
N LEU A 227 -15.91 -5.52 1.05
CA LEU A 227 -16.66 -4.28 1.28
C LEU A 227 -16.80 -3.99 2.79
N LEU A 228 -17.13 -4.99 3.60
CA LEU A 228 -17.24 -4.83 5.06
C LEU A 228 -15.91 -4.43 5.70
N MET A 229 -14.79 -4.99 5.24
CA MET A 229 -13.48 -4.75 5.83
C MET A 229 -12.79 -3.51 5.28
N GLY A 230 -12.81 -3.34 3.95
CA GLY A 230 -12.06 -2.31 3.25
C GLY A 230 -12.91 -1.17 2.66
N GLY A 231 -14.23 -1.29 2.74
CA GLY A 231 -15.15 -0.36 2.10
C GLY A 231 -15.19 -0.48 0.57
N ALA A 232 -15.81 0.48 -0.09
CA ALA A 232 -15.92 0.51 -1.56
C ALA A 232 -14.54 0.52 -2.24
N GLY A 233 -13.57 1.28 -1.71
CA GLY A 233 -12.18 1.25 -2.17
C GLY A 233 -11.48 -0.09 -1.96
N GLY A 234 -12.03 -0.98 -1.14
CA GLY A 234 -11.51 -2.34 -0.92
C GLY A 234 -11.96 -3.36 -1.98
N LEU A 235 -12.92 -3.04 -2.81
CA LEU A 235 -13.37 -3.92 -3.89
C LEU A 235 -12.30 -4.03 -4.99
N PRO A 236 -12.13 -5.21 -5.61
CA PRO A 236 -11.13 -5.40 -6.66
C PRO A 236 -11.27 -4.39 -7.79
N PHE A 237 -10.16 -3.76 -8.17
CA PHE A 237 -10.05 -2.78 -9.26
C PHE A 237 -10.87 -1.48 -9.07
N MET A 238 -11.46 -1.22 -7.92
CA MET A 238 -12.30 -0.03 -7.74
C MET A 238 -11.48 1.27 -7.89
N GLU A 239 -10.34 1.35 -7.21
CA GLU A 239 -9.45 2.52 -7.32
C GLU A 239 -8.84 2.63 -8.73
N ASP A 240 -8.48 1.50 -9.34
CA ASP A 240 -7.97 1.46 -10.72
C ASP A 240 -8.99 2.02 -11.73
N LEU A 241 -10.26 1.65 -11.57
CA LEU A 241 -11.35 2.13 -12.42
C LEU A 241 -11.58 3.63 -12.22
N GLU A 242 -11.59 4.10 -10.96
CA GLU A 242 -11.71 5.51 -10.65
C GLU A 242 -10.55 6.33 -11.23
N ASP A 243 -9.32 5.86 -11.09
CA ASP A 243 -8.14 6.51 -11.67
C ASP A 243 -8.18 6.55 -13.21
N LEU A 244 -8.69 5.50 -13.86
CA LEU A 244 -8.88 5.48 -15.32
C LEU A 244 -9.96 6.48 -15.76
N ILE A 245 -11.07 6.57 -15.04
CA ILE A 245 -12.14 7.54 -15.32
C ILE A 245 -11.61 8.95 -15.11
N ASP A 246 -10.96 9.23 -13.98
CA ASP A 246 -10.37 10.53 -13.66
C ASP A 246 -9.31 10.94 -14.69
N GLY A 247 -8.44 10.01 -15.10
CA GLY A 247 -7.45 10.23 -16.15
C GLY A 247 -8.08 10.55 -17.51
N SER A 248 -9.11 9.81 -17.89
CA SER A 248 -9.87 10.07 -19.12
C SER A 248 -10.56 11.43 -19.09
N ALA A 249 -11.17 11.80 -17.95
CA ALA A 249 -11.78 13.10 -17.76
C ALA A 249 -10.75 14.25 -17.86
N GLN A 250 -9.56 14.05 -17.29
CA GLN A 250 -8.46 15.02 -17.41
C GLN A 250 -8.00 15.23 -18.86
N LEU A 251 -7.95 14.16 -19.66
CA LEU A 251 -7.66 14.28 -21.09
C LEU A 251 -8.70 15.12 -21.85
N MET A 252 -9.96 15.06 -21.39
CA MET A 252 -11.06 15.89 -21.91
C MET A 252 -11.12 17.30 -21.30
N GLY A 253 -10.21 17.64 -20.39
CA GLY A 253 -10.15 18.94 -19.73
C GLY A 253 -11.04 19.11 -18.50
N TYR A 254 -11.51 18.01 -17.89
CA TYR A 254 -12.27 18.05 -16.63
C TYR A 254 -11.34 17.81 -15.44
N ASN A 255 -11.43 18.66 -14.42
CA ASN A 255 -10.73 18.51 -13.15
C ASN A 255 -11.66 17.90 -12.09
N VAL A 256 -11.89 16.60 -12.20
CA VAL A 256 -12.84 15.86 -11.36
C VAL A 256 -12.13 14.73 -10.60
N SER A 257 -12.78 14.26 -9.54
CA SER A 257 -12.42 13.01 -8.86
C SER A 257 -13.67 12.17 -8.65
N THR A 258 -13.70 11.03 -9.31
CA THR A 258 -14.79 10.04 -9.22
C THR A 258 -14.98 9.57 -7.78
N LYS A 259 -13.89 9.32 -7.07
CA LYS A 259 -13.92 8.95 -5.65
C LYS A 259 -14.65 10.00 -4.79
N GLN A 260 -14.34 11.28 -4.98
CA GLN A 260 -15.03 12.34 -4.23
C GLN A 260 -16.51 12.49 -4.62
N GLN A 261 -16.83 12.34 -5.89
CA GLN A 261 -18.23 12.39 -6.34
C GLN A 261 -19.00 11.23 -5.69
N ARG A 262 -18.45 10.01 -5.66
CA ARG A 262 -19.03 8.86 -4.98
C ARG A 262 -19.25 9.16 -3.49
N GLN A 263 -18.21 9.65 -2.78
CA GLN A 263 -18.30 10.00 -1.37
C GLN A 263 -19.39 11.03 -1.09
N ARG A 264 -19.48 12.09 -1.91
CA ARG A 264 -20.54 13.10 -1.79
C ARG A 264 -21.93 12.52 -2.01
N ALA A 265 -22.08 11.70 -3.05
CA ALA A 265 -23.35 11.04 -3.36
C ALA A 265 -23.78 10.10 -2.23
N LEU A 266 -22.87 9.27 -1.72
CA LEU A 266 -23.15 8.37 -0.59
C LEU A 266 -23.55 9.16 0.66
N ARG A 267 -22.84 10.24 0.99
CA ARG A 267 -23.17 11.10 2.16
C ARG A 267 -24.54 11.79 1.99
N ALA A 268 -24.87 12.21 0.78
CA ALA A 268 -26.15 12.85 0.51
C ALA A 268 -27.34 11.87 0.64
N VAL A 269 -27.16 10.60 0.25
CA VAL A 269 -28.22 9.58 0.25
C VAL A 269 -28.30 8.84 1.57
N LEU A 270 -27.16 8.46 2.17
CA LEU A 270 -27.08 7.53 3.30
C LEU A 270 -26.74 8.23 4.63
N GLY A 271 -26.40 9.52 4.60
CA GLY A 271 -25.86 10.23 5.75
C GLY A 271 -24.38 9.91 5.98
N LYS A 272 -23.74 10.70 6.85
CA LYS A 272 -22.28 10.66 7.05
C LYS A 272 -21.77 9.31 7.55
N GLU A 273 -22.35 8.79 8.63
CA GLU A 273 -21.81 7.59 9.31
C GLU A 273 -21.89 6.35 8.43
N PHE A 274 -23.02 6.15 7.75
CA PHE A 274 -23.18 5.00 6.87
C PHE A 274 -22.37 5.15 5.57
N ALA A 275 -22.24 6.37 5.06
CA ALA A 275 -21.36 6.65 3.93
C ALA A 275 -19.89 6.38 4.28
N ASP A 276 -19.43 6.81 5.45
CA ASP A 276 -18.06 6.55 5.92
C ASP A 276 -17.81 5.04 6.10
N PHE A 277 -18.79 4.28 6.59
CA PHE A 277 -18.71 2.83 6.63
C PHE A 277 -18.64 2.20 5.23
N MET A 278 -19.49 2.65 4.30
CA MET A 278 -19.46 2.17 2.92
C MET A 278 -18.14 2.49 2.19
N GLU A 279 -17.49 3.60 2.53
CA GLU A 279 -16.22 4.02 1.93
C GLU A 279 -15.00 3.29 2.53
N HIS A 280 -14.98 3.09 3.85
CA HIS A 280 -13.81 2.63 4.60
C HIS A 280 -14.03 1.30 5.34
N GLY A 281 -15.18 0.67 5.18
CA GLY A 281 -15.53 -0.58 5.88
C GLY A 281 -15.49 -0.40 7.39
N VAL A 282 -14.92 -1.38 8.10
CA VAL A 282 -14.82 -1.32 9.58
C VAL A 282 -14.06 -0.09 10.08
N SER A 283 -13.16 0.47 9.29
CA SER A 283 -12.49 1.75 9.62
C SER A 283 -13.43 2.95 9.55
N GLY A 284 -14.56 2.83 8.85
CA GLY A 284 -15.61 3.84 8.75
C GLY A 284 -16.58 3.85 9.92
N LEU A 285 -16.50 2.91 10.85
CA LEU A 285 -17.37 2.87 12.02
C LEU A 285 -17.09 4.06 12.97
N PRO A 286 -18.12 4.61 13.61
CA PRO A 286 -17.94 5.67 14.60
C PRO A 286 -16.98 5.24 15.71
N GLY A 287 -15.99 6.09 16.01
CA GLY A 287 -15.00 5.81 17.05
C GLY A 287 -13.86 4.86 16.63
N ALA A 288 -13.81 4.39 15.39
CA ALA A 288 -12.67 3.60 14.90
C ALA A 288 -11.37 4.43 14.97
N PRO A 289 -10.35 4.01 15.76
CA PRO A 289 -9.16 4.84 15.97
C PRO A 289 -8.15 4.76 14.83
N VAL A 290 -8.27 3.74 13.98
CA VAL A 290 -7.30 3.42 12.93
C VAL A 290 -7.97 3.18 11.59
N ASP A 291 -7.26 3.50 10.53
CA ASP A 291 -7.63 3.14 9.17
C ASP A 291 -6.82 1.92 8.70
N VAL A 292 -7.54 0.84 8.39
CA VAL A 292 -7.00 -0.40 7.82
C VAL A 292 -7.58 -0.69 6.43
N SER A 293 -8.48 0.15 5.91
CA SER A 293 -9.20 -0.06 4.65
C SER A 293 -8.26 -0.30 3.48
N GLY A 294 -7.26 0.55 3.29
CA GLY A 294 -6.26 0.41 2.23
C GLY A 294 -5.34 -0.81 2.35
N ARG A 295 -5.29 -1.47 3.53
CA ARG A 295 -4.49 -2.69 3.74
C ARG A 295 -5.30 -3.97 3.57
N LEU A 296 -6.60 -3.91 3.82
CA LEU A 296 -7.52 -5.04 3.69
C LEU A 296 -8.16 -5.10 2.30
N GLY A 297 -8.13 -3.99 1.57
CA GLY A 297 -8.72 -3.85 0.27
C GLY A 297 -7.84 -4.33 -0.89
N MET A 298 -8.46 -4.50 -2.04
CA MET A 298 -7.85 -4.88 -3.32
C MET A 298 -8.18 -3.87 -4.44
N GLY A 299 -8.44 -2.61 -4.08
CA GLY A 299 -8.88 -1.57 -5.01
C GLY A 299 -7.84 -1.17 -6.05
N ASN A 300 -6.55 -1.21 -5.68
CA ASN A 300 -5.42 -0.84 -6.55
C ASN A 300 -4.60 -2.09 -6.90
N LEU A 301 -4.93 -2.73 -8.01
CA LEU A 301 -4.28 -3.96 -8.51
C LEU A 301 -3.41 -3.71 -9.73
N LEU A 302 -3.76 -2.73 -10.57
CA LEU A 302 -3.03 -2.41 -11.78
C LEU A 302 -1.93 -1.38 -11.47
N PRO A 303 -0.65 -1.70 -11.78
CA PRO A 303 0.42 -0.75 -11.58
C PRO A 303 0.26 0.43 -12.54
N GLY A 304 0.23 1.63 -12.00
CA GLY A 304 0.32 2.85 -12.79
C GLY A 304 -0.99 3.51 -13.19
N THR A 305 -2.14 3.00 -12.75
CA THR A 305 -3.44 3.67 -13.01
C THR A 305 -3.54 5.03 -12.29
N GLY A 306 -2.96 5.15 -11.08
CA GLY A 306 -2.89 6.40 -10.30
C GLY A 306 -1.76 7.33 -10.69
N LEU A 307 -1.02 7.05 -11.79
CA LEU A 307 0.07 7.89 -12.22
C LEU A 307 -0.44 9.26 -12.65
N MET A 308 0.04 10.30 -11.97
CA MET A 308 -0.08 11.65 -12.49
C MET A 308 0.91 11.79 -13.65
N LEU A 309 0.40 11.79 -14.89
CA LEU A 309 1.20 12.00 -16.11
C LEU A 309 1.77 13.42 -16.21
N THR A 310 2.04 14.09 -15.10
CA THR A 310 2.61 15.41 -15.02
C THR A 310 4.13 15.35 -15.11
N LYS A 311 4.75 16.27 -15.84
CA LYS A 311 6.21 16.33 -16.00
C LYS A 311 6.96 16.41 -14.67
N GLN A 312 6.37 17.00 -13.63
CA GLN A 312 7.00 17.19 -12.31
C GLN A 312 7.05 15.94 -11.44
N ASN A 313 6.17 14.96 -11.66
CA ASN A 313 6.05 13.77 -10.82
C ASN A 313 6.54 12.49 -11.51
N ARG A 314 7.01 12.56 -12.77
CA ARG A 314 7.34 11.38 -13.59
C ARG A 314 8.36 10.44 -12.93
N GLU A 315 9.38 10.96 -12.26
CA GLU A 315 10.38 10.12 -11.59
C GLU A 315 9.79 9.39 -10.38
N ARG A 316 8.96 10.08 -9.58
CA ARG A 316 8.26 9.50 -8.43
C ARG A 316 7.25 8.45 -8.88
N ASP A 317 6.50 8.75 -9.92
CA ASP A 317 5.50 7.85 -10.50
C ASP A 317 6.15 6.56 -11.04
N LEU A 318 7.31 6.64 -11.70
CA LEU A 318 8.06 5.47 -12.17
C LEU A 318 8.56 4.60 -11.00
N LEU A 319 9.00 5.21 -9.89
CA LEU A 319 9.40 4.48 -8.69
C LEU A 319 8.20 3.83 -7.99
N GLU A 320 7.02 4.45 -8.05
CA GLU A 320 5.78 3.88 -7.51
C GLU A 320 5.33 2.65 -8.29
N VAL A 321 5.47 2.64 -9.62
CA VAL A 321 5.25 1.43 -10.45
C VAL A 321 6.15 0.28 -10.02
N ALA A 322 7.38 0.57 -9.62
CA ALA A 322 8.30 -0.43 -9.08
C ALA A 322 7.91 -0.94 -7.67
N GLY A 323 6.85 -0.37 -7.07
CA GLY A 323 6.31 -0.80 -5.78
C GLY A 323 7.31 -0.69 -4.63
N PRO A 324 7.25 -1.59 -3.63
CA PRO A 324 8.15 -1.53 -2.46
C PRO A 324 9.64 -1.57 -2.78
N ALA A 325 10.03 -2.18 -3.90
CA ALA A 325 11.43 -2.16 -4.34
C ALA A 325 11.84 -0.76 -4.83
N GLY A 326 10.96 -0.07 -5.55
CA GLY A 326 11.18 1.32 -5.98
C GLY A 326 11.22 2.29 -4.79
N ASP A 327 10.30 2.14 -3.83
CA ASP A 327 10.30 2.94 -2.59
C ASP A 327 11.63 2.77 -1.81
N LEU A 328 12.13 1.54 -1.70
CA LEU A 328 13.40 1.28 -1.02
C LEU A 328 14.59 1.96 -1.71
N VAL A 329 14.63 1.94 -3.05
CA VAL A 329 15.65 2.63 -3.84
C VAL A 329 15.55 4.15 -3.65
N ALA A 330 14.34 4.72 -3.75
CA ALA A 330 14.10 6.15 -3.54
C ALA A 330 14.54 6.62 -2.15
N ARG A 331 14.23 5.81 -1.11
CA ARG A 331 14.66 6.08 0.27
C ARG A 331 16.17 5.99 0.43
N GLY A 332 16.83 5.03 -0.25
CA GLY A 332 18.27 4.92 -0.27
C GLY A 332 18.92 6.21 -0.81
N PHE A 333 18.46 6.72 -1.93
CA PHE A 333 18.92 8.00 -2.50
C PHE A 333 18.66 9.16 -1.56
N THR A 334 17.47 9.24 -0.96
CA THR A 334 17.13 10.28 0.01
C THR A 334 18.03 10.22 1.25
N GLY A 335 18.30 9.00 1.75
CA GLY A 335 19.20 8.77 2.89
C GLY A 335 20.63 9.23 2.59
N VAL A 336 21.17 8.85 1.41
CA VAL A 336 22.50 9.31 0.98
C VAL A 336 22.55 10.85 0.90
N ARG A 337 21.52 11.48 0.29
CA ARG A 337 21.45 12.94 0.20
C ARG A 337 21.45 13.61 1.58
N LYS A 338 20.66 13.08 2.54
CA LYS A 338 20.61 13.58 3.92
C LYS A 338 21.97 13.41 4.62
N ALA A 339 22.62 12.26 4.46
CA ALA A 339 23.96 12.04 5.00
C ALA A 339 24.99 13.05 4.45
N LEU A 340 24.95 13.33 3.16
CA LEU A 340 25.82 14.33 2.51
C LEU A 340 25.56 15.77 3.00
N THR A 341 24.35 16.06 3.51
CA THR A 341 24.01 17.37 4.10
C THR A 341 24.20 17.39 5.63
N GLY A 342 24.79 16.35 6.23
CA GLY A 342 25.08 16.27 7.67
C GLY A 342 23.91 15.78 8.53
N ASP A 343 22.75 15.45 7.94
CA ASP A 343 21.61 14.87 8.66
C ASP A 343 21.73 13.33 8.73
N PHE A 344 22.65 12.85 9.56
CA PHE A 344 22.89 11.41 9.75
C PHE A 344 21.71 10.70 10.42
N GLY A 345 21.00 11.36 11.34
CA GLY A 345 19.80 10.82 11.99
C GLY A 345 18.66 10.60 10.98
N GLY A 346 18.37 11.61 10.17
CA GLY A 346 17.39 11.51 9.09
C GLY A 346 17.78 10.50 8.03
N ALA A 347 19.08 10.39 7.70
CA ALA A 347 19.59 9.39 6.76
C ALA A 347 19.36 7.96 7.26
N ALA A 348 19.67 7.69 8.54
CA ALA A 348 19.45 6.39 9.17
C ALA A 348 17.95 6.03 9.20
N MET A 349 17.08 6.99 9.48
CA MET A 349 15.62 6.78 9.50
C MET A 349 15.04 6.50 8.11
N GLU A 350 15.61 7.04 7.03
CA GLU A 350 15.15 6.72 5.66
C GLU A 350 15.33 5.23 5.33
N VAL A 351 16.45 4.64 5.73
CA VAL A 351 16.75 3.22 5.46
C VAL A 351 16.28 2.27 6.58
N ALA A 352 15.79 2.81 7.70
CA ALA A 352 15.29 2.02 8.80
C ALA A 352 14.04 1.20 8.41
N PRO A 353 13.84 0.00 8.98
CA PRO A 353 12.62 -0.78 8.80
C PRO A 353 11.36 -0.01 9.15
N THR A 354 10.27 -0.30 8.44
CA THR A 354 8.99 0.40 8.61
C THR A 354 8.48 0.37 10.05
N ALA A 355 8.67 -0.74 10.77
CA ALA A 355 8.28 -0.84 12.17
C ALA A 355 9.07 0.15 13.06
N VAL A 356 10.37 0.29 12.85
CA VAL A 356 11.22 1.26 13.59
C VAL A 356 10.78 2.69 13.30
N ARG A 357 10.52 3.02 12.03
CA ARG A 357 10.02 4.35 11.64
C ARG A 357 8.66 4.67 12.24
N ASN A 358 7.76 3.70 12.27
CA ASN A 358 6.45 3.87 12.89
C ASN A 358 6.56 4.06 14.40
N LEU A 359 7.43 3.29 15.06
CA LEU A 359 7.71 3.44 16.50
C LEU A 359 8.24 4.85 16.81
N ALA A 360 9.26 5.31 16.08
CA ALA A 360 9.81 6.64 16.22
C ALA A 360 8.78 7.75 15.98
N LYS A 361 7.94 7.59 14.93
CA LYS A 361 6.89 8.55 14.61
C LYS A 361 5.77 8.56 15.66
N GLY A 362 5.39 7.39 16.18
CA GLY A 362 4.44 7.28 17.29
C GLY A 362 4.98 7.90 18.59
N ALA A 363 6.28 7.73 18.88
CA ALA A 363 6.93 8.36 20.02
C ALA A 363 6.97 9.90 19.88
N ASP A 364 7.28 10.44 18.70
CA ASP A 364 7.23 11.89 18.43
C ASP A 364 5.80 12.43 18.60
N MET A 365 4.78 11.70 18.11
CA MET A 365 3.37 12.06 18.30
C MET A 365 2.97 12.06 19.79
N ALA A 366 3.40 11.05 20.56
CA ALA A 366 3.14 10.99 22.01
C ALA A 366 3.80 12.14 22.76
N ALA A 367 5.02 12.53 22.37
CA ALA A 367 5.76 13.61 23.00
C ALA A 367 5.24 15.00 22.62
N THR A 368 4.77 15.18 21.38
CA THR A 368 4.40 16.50 20.85
C THR A 368 2.89 16.74 20.74
N GLY A 369 2.07 15.70 20.85
CA GLY A 369 0.62 15.78 20.65
C GLY A 369 0.20 16.05 19.21
N ILE A 370 1.14 16.02 18.22
CA ILE A 370 0.85 16.36 16.84
C ILE A 370 1.44 15.34 15.86
N TYR A 371 0.73 15.14 14.75
CA TYR A 371 1.29 14.46 13.58
C TYR A 371 1.94 15.49 12.66
N LYS A 372 3.19 15.24 12.27
CA LYS A 372 3.97 16.11 11.39
C LYS A 372 4.16 15.47 10.01
N ASP A 373 4.25 16.30 8.98
CA ASP A 373 4.63 15.88 7.62
C ASP A 373 6.13 15.57 7.52
N THR A 374 6.59 15.24 6.30
CA THR A 374 8.02 14.96 6.02
C THR A 374 8.94 16.18 6.15
N LYS A 375 8.37 17.39 6.19
CA LYS A 375 9.09 18.66 6.36
C LYS A 375 9.04 19.14 7.81
N GLY A 376 8.37 18.43 8.70
CA GLY A 376 8.23 18.77 10.11
C GLY A 376 7.05 19.69 10.43
N TYR A 377 6.23 20.07 9.45
CA TYR A 377 5.05 20.90 9.68
C TYR A 377 3.91 20.09 10.32
N LYS A 378 3.19 20.73 11.23
CA LYS A 378 1.98 20.17 11.84
C LYS A 378 0.93 19.87 10.75
N VAL A 379 0.40 18.65 10.78
CA VAL A 379 -0.72 18.22 9.93
C VAL A 379 -2.02 18.24 10.74
N ILE A 380 -2.02 17.61 11.92
CA ILE A 380 -3.18 17.49 12.80
C ILE A 380 -2.75 17.25 14.25
N ASP A 381 -3.60 17.62 15.22
CA ASP A 381 -3.43 17.21 16.61
C ASP A 381 -3.80 15.74 16.78
N THR A 382 -3.09 15.03 17.65
CA THR A 382 -3.27 13.59 17.85
C THR A 382 -3.35 13.24 19.33
N THR A 383 -4.10 12.19 19.61
CA THR A 383 -4.27 11.62 20.95
C THR A 383 -3.17 10.60 21.25
N MET A 384 -3.00 10.24 22.54
CA MET A 384 -2.09 9.17 22.96
C MET A 384 -2.46 7.81 22.34
N LEU A 385 -3.75 7.54 22.13
CA LEU A 385 -4.21 6.30 21.49
C LEU A 385 -3.76 6.25 20.02
N GLU A 386 -3.87 7.36 19.29
CA GLU A 386 -3.41 7.47 17.90
C GLU A 386 -1.89 7.39 17.79
N ALA A 387 -1.17 7.96 18.76
CA ALA A 387 0.28 7.83 18.86
C ALA A 387 0.70 6.36 19.09
N ALA A 388 0.04 5.66 20.00
CA ALA A 388 0.27 4.23 20.24
C ALA A 388 -0.10 3.37 19.02
N ALA A 389 -1.21 3.66 18.35
CA ALA A 389 -1.61 3.02 17.10
C ALA A 389 -0.54 3.21 16.01
N LYS A 390 -0.01 4.43 15.88
CA LYS A 390 1.07 4.72 14.93
C LYS A 390 2.36 3.98 15.26
N ALA A 391 2.74 3.92 16.53
CA ALA A 391 3.89 3.14 16.99
C ALA A 391 3.77 1.65 16.65
N ALA A 392 2.56 1.08 16.77
CA ALA A 392 2.25 -0.30 16.38
C ALA A 392 2.19 -0.51 14.85
N GLY A 393 2.29 0.56 14.06
CA GLY A 393 2.30 0.52 12.59
C GLY A 393 0.94 0.77 11.93
N PHE A 394 -0.10 1.06 12.69
CA PHE A 394 -1.38 1.46 12.14
C PHE A 394 -1.36 2.93 11.69
N GLN A 395 -2.25 3.28 10.78
CA GLN A 395 -2.51 4.67 10.42
C GLN A 395 -3.69 5.18 11.26
N PRO A 396 -3.51 6.24 12.06
CA PRO A 396 -4.65 6.87 12.74
C PRO A 396 -5.67 7.37 11.72
N ARG A 397 -6.96 7.18 12.01
CA ARG A 397 -8.03 7.55 11.08
C ARG A 397 -8.05 9.05 10.78
N SER A 398 -7.91 9.89 11.80
CA SER A 398 -7.84 11.34 11.66
C SER A 398 -6.74 11.78 10.69
N VAL A 399 -5.57 11.14 10.78
CA VAL A 399 -4.45 11.40 9.87
C VAL A 399 -4.76 10.91 8.47
N ALA A 400 -5.38 9.73 8.31
CA ALA A 400 -5.75 9.18 7.00
C ALA A 400 -6.74 10.11 6.27
N GLU A 401 -7.78 10.60 6.95
CA GLU A 401 -8.77 11.53 6.39
C GLU A 401 -8.12 12.84 5.90
N VAL A 402 -7.22 13.43 6.70
CA VAL A 402 -6.50 14.64 6.30
C VAL A 402 -5.57 14.38 5.12
N GLN A 403 -4.88 13.23 5.10
CA GLN A 403 -4.00 12.86 4.00
C GLN A 403 -4.78 12.62 2.71
N GLU A 404 -5.94 11.98 2.78
CA GLU A 404 -6.81 11.79 1.62
C GLU A 404 -7.31 13.13 1.06
N ALA A 405 -7.81 14.03 1.91
CA ALA A 405 -8.22 15.38 1.52
C ALA A 405 -7.07 16.18 0.88
N ASN A 406 -5.88 16.14 1.50
CA ASN A 406 -4.69 16.81 0.98
C ASN A 406 -4.24 16.21 -0.37
N SER A 407 -4.26 14.90 -0.52
CA SER A 407 -3.90 14.22 -1.77
C SER A 407 -4.82 14.68 -2.91
N PHE A 408 -6.13 14.74 -2.67
CA PHE A 408 -7.08 15.26 -3.64
C PHE A 408 -6.81 16.73 -4.00
N MET A 409 -6.66 17.60 -2.99
CA MET A 409 -6.38 19.02 -3.25
C MET A 409 -5.09 19.22 -4.03
N MET A 410 -4.05 18.46 -3.72
CA MET A 410 -2.77 18.51 -4.42
C MET A 410 -2.91 18.05 -5.89
N ARG A 411 -3.66 16.96 -6.14
CA ARG A 411 -3.92 16.46 -7.49
C ARG A 411 -4.68 17.50 -8.32
N SER A 412 -5.79 18.01 -7.80
CA SER A 412 -6.61 19.03 -8.45
C SER A 412 -5.83 20.32 -8.73
N ARG A 413 -5.08 20.82 -7.73
CA ARG A 413 -4.25 22.01 -7.87
C ARG A 413 -3.12 21.81 -8.89
N SER A 414 -2.47 20.65 -8.88
CA SER A 414 -1.38 20.34 -9.82
C SER A 414 -1.89 20.36 -11.26
N PHE A 415 -3.03 19.70 -11.52
CA PHE A 415 -3.65 19.69 -12.84
C PHE A 415 -4.07 21.09 -13.30
N TYR A 416 -4.73 21.88 -12.45
CA TYR A 416 -5.06 23.29 -12.73
C TYR A 416 -3.82 24.12 -13.07
N THR A 417 -2.79 24.04 -12.23
CA THR A 417 -1.57 24.84 -12.40
C THR A 417 -0.84 24.48 -13.69
N GLN A 418 -0.75 23.18 -14.00
CA GLN A 418 -0.13 22.71 -15.23
C GLN A 418 -0.91 23.17 -16.47
N THR A 419 -2.23 22.96 -16.49
CA THR A 419 -3.08 23.39 -17.62
C THR A 419 -3.03 24.90 -17.83
N SER A 420 -3.11 25.67 -16.74
CA SER A 420 -2.97 27.13 -16.80
C SER A 420 -1.61 27.55 -17.37
N ALA A 421 -0.53 26.90 -16.95
CA ALA A 421 0.82 27.18 -17.46
C ALA A 421 0.97 26.81 -18.95
N GLU A 422 0.37 25.68 -19.37
CA GLU A 422 0.37 25.23 -20.77
C GLU A 422 -0.42 26.20 -21.67
N ILE A 423 -1.65 26.58 -21.27
CA ILE A 423 -2.48 27.53 -22.02
C ILE A 423 -1.73 28.86 -22.20
N LYS A 424 -1.13 29.40 -21.12
CA LYS A 424 -0.33 30.64 -21.19
C LYS A 424 0.89 30.49 -22.06
N ALA A 425 1.56 29.35 -22.05
CA ALA A 425 2.71 29.05 -22.89
C ALA A 425 2.34 28.96 -24.37
N GLN A 426 1.27 28.23 -24.69
CA GLN A 426 0.75 28.08 -26.04
C GLN A 426 0.26 29.44 -26.61
N TRP A 427 -0.37 30.27 -25.77
CA TRP A 427 -0.80 31.60 -26.15
C TRP A 427 0.40 32.48 -26.51
N ALA A 428 1.43 32.50 -25.64
CA ALA A 428 2.66 33.26 -25.90
C ALA A 428 3.39 32.76 -27.16
N GLN A 429 3.43 31.43 -27.37
CA GLN A 429 4.03 30.84 -28.57
C GLN A 429 3.29 31.22 -29.84
N ALA A 430 1.95 31.21 -29.83
CA ALA A 430 1.12 31.61 -30.98
C ALA A 430 1.35 33.07 -31.34
N LEU A 431 1.40 33.96 -30.33
CA LEU A 431 1.70 35.37 -30.54
C LEU A 431 3.15 35.60 -31.06
N PHE A 432 4.12 34.89 -30.53
CA PHE A 432 5.52 34.99 -30.95
C PHE A 432 5.69 34.55 -32.40
N ASN A 433 5.01 33.47 -32.80
CA ASN A 433 5.06 32.94 -34.16
C ASN A 433 4.12 33.67 -35.14
N LYS A 434 3.28 34.59 -34.65
CA LYS A 434 2.21 35.25 -35.42
C LYS A 434 1.26 34.27 -36.10
N ASP A 435 0.92 33.17 -35.39
CA ASP A 435 0.04 32.09 -35.83
C ASP A 435 -1.36 32.29 -35.27
N ASP A 436 -2.24 32.90 -36.07
CA ASP A 436 -3.61 33.21 -35.70
C ASP A 436 -4.42 31.94 -35.51
N ALA A 437 -4.17 30.88 -36.30
CA ALA A 437 -4.88 29.60 -36.16
C ALA A 437 -4.52 28.92 -34.84
N ALA A 438 -3.24 28.98 -34.40
CA ALA A 438 -2.84 28.50 -33.08
C ALA A 438 -3.48 29.34 -31.96
N LEU A 439 -3.59 30.64 -32.15
CA LEU A 439 -4.23 31.53 -31.17
C LEU A 439 -5.70 31.17 -30.96
N GLU A 440 -6.43 30.95 -32.04
CA GLU A 440 -7.84 30.51 -31.96
C GLU A 440 -7.98 29.14 -31.27
N ARG A 441 -7.11 28.16 -31.55
CA ARG A 441 -7.10 26.88 -30.85
C ARG A 441 -6.88 27.04 -29.34
N VAL A 442 -5.98 27.93 -28.93
CA VAL A 442 -5.71 28.18 -27.50
C VAL A 442 -6.89 28.88 -26.83
N ARG A 443 -7.53 29.83 -27.52
CA ARG A 443 -8.78 30.47 -27.02
C ARG A 443 -9.90 29.47 -26.84
N ALA A 444 -10.09 28.60 -27.82
CA ALA A 444 -11.08 27.52 -27.73
C ALA A 444 -10.79 26.56 -26.57
N ARG A 445 -9.49 26.19 -26.36
CA ARG A 445 -9.05 25.36 -25.22
C ARG A 445 -9.35 26.04 -23.88
N LEU A 446 -9.07 27.34 -23.75
CA LEU A 446 -9.37 28.12 -22.54
C LEU A 446 -10.89 28.18 -22.28
N ALA A 447 -11.69 28.44 -23.32
CA ALA A 447 -13.15 28.47 -23.21
C ALA A 447 -13.71 27.11 -22.80
N ALA A 448 -13.21 26.02 -23.39
CA ALA A 448 -13.57 24.66 -23.02
C ALA A 448 -13.22 24.35 -21.57
N TRP A 449 -12.03 24.71 -21.10
CA TRP A 449 -11.65 24.55 -19.69
C TRP A 449 -12.61 25.28 -18.75
N ASN A 450 -12.87 26.55 -19.01
CA ASN A 450 -13.73 27.37 -18.15
C ASN A 450 -15.18 26.89 -18.15
N LYS A 451 -15.65 26.34 -19.27
CA LYS A 451 -16.96 25.68 -19.37
C LYS A 451 -17.02 24.38 -18.57
N ASN A 452 -15.96 23.56 -18.64
CA ASN A 452 -15.91 22.25 -18.00
C ASN A 452 -15.60 22.36 -16.49
N ASN A 453 -14.97 23.44 -16.05
CA ASN A 453 -14.54 23.64 -14.66
C ASN A 453 -14.99 25.03 -14.15
N PRO A 454 -16.30 25.28 -13.98
CA PRO A 454 -16.82 26.61 -13.62
C PRO A 454 -16.31 27.08 -12.24
N ASP A 455 -16.01 26.15 -11.31
CA ASP A 455 -15.48 26.45 -9.98
C ASP A 455 -13.97 26.79 -9.98
N GLN A 456 -13.28 26.53 -11.09
CA GLN A 456 -11.83 26.72 -11.24
C GLN A 456 -11.47 27.37 -12.58
N PRO A 457 -12.01 28.57 -12.89
CA PRO A 457 -11.77 29.21 -14.17
C PRO A 457 -10.29 29.64 -14.28
N ILE A 458 -9.70 29.44 -15.46
CA ILE A 458 -8.39 29.97 -15.78
C ILE A 458 -8.56 31.38 -16.35
N THR A 459 -7.84 32.35 -15.75
CA THR A 459 -7.75 33.71 -16.28
C THR A 459 -6.36 33.94 -16.86
N VAL A 460 -6.34 34.36 -18.11
CA VAL A 460 -5.09 34.73 -18.80
C VAL A 460 -4.94 36.26 -18.78
N LYS A 461 -3.95 36.72 -18.03
CA LYS A 461 -3.60 38.15 -18.00
C LYS A 461 -2.62 38.46 -19.14
N MET A 462 -2.99 39.34 -20.03
CA MET A 462 -2.18 39.68 -21.21
C MET A 462 -0.77 40.20 -20.87
N PRO A 463 -0.53 40.99 -19.78
CA PRO A 463 0.81 41.35 -19.37
C PRO A 463 1.74 40.15 -19.11
N ASP A 464 1.21 39.06 -18.52
CA ASP A 464 1.98 37.82 -18.27
C ASP A 464 2.35 37.12 -19.59
N VAL A 465 1.42 37.12 -20.55
CA VAL A 465 1.65 36.55 -21.89
C VAL A 465 2.72 37.37 -22.63
N TRP A 466 2.62 38.69 -22.66
CA TRP A 466 3.61 39.56 -23.29
C TRP A 466 4.97 39.46 -22.61
N LYS A 467 5.01 39.29 -21.29
CA LYS A 467 6.27 39.02 -20.59
C LYS A 467 6.93 37.76 -21.13
N ARG A 468 6.15 36.67 -21.31
CA ARG A 468 6.67 35.42 -21.90
C ARG A 468 7.12 35.58 -23.35
N VAL A 469 6.39 36.32 -24.17
CA VAL A 469 6.80 36.61 -25.56
C VAL A 469 8.14 37.32 -25.56
N ARG A 470 8.31 38.31 -24.69
CA ARG A 470 9.63 39.02 -24.54
C ARG A 470 10.74 38.09 -24.06
N GLU A 471 10.43 37.14 -23.16
CA GLU A 471 11.44 36.16 -22.75
C GLU A 471 11.81 35.19 -23.88
N MET A 472 10.86 34.85 -24.78
CA MET A 472 11.13 34.03 -25.96
C MET A 472 12.00 34.74 -26.99
N SER A 473 11.93 36.06 -27.11
CA SER A 473 12.77 36.87 -28.04
C SER A 473 14.19 37.07 -27.56
N LYS A 474 14.50 36.77 -26.28
CA LYS A 474 15.86 36.88 -25.73
C LYS A 474 16.70 35.68 -26.15
N ASP A 475 17.97 35.94 -26.46
CA ASP A 475 18.95 34.89 -26.65
C ASP A 475 19.29 34.17 -25.33
N ARG A 476 20.10 33.10 -25.42
CA ARG A 476 20.46 32.30 -24.27
C ARG A 476 21.25 33.08 -23.23
N THR A 477 22.16 33.92 -23.68
CA THR A 477 23.06 34.72 -22.82
C THR A 477 22.28 35.78 -22.04
N GLN A 478 21.36 36.49 -22.72
CA GLN A 478 20.45 37.43 -22.08
C GLN A 478 19.57 36.78 -21.02
N ARG A 479 19.04 35.57 -21.28
CA ARG A 479 18.24 34.83 -20.29
C ARG A 479 19.05 34.44 -19.07
N ILE A 480 20.29 33.98 -19.25
CA ILE A 480 21.19 33.63 -18.14
C ILE A 480 21.53 34.89 -17.34
N ALA A 481 21.88 35.99 -18.01
CA ALA A 481 22.17 37.23 -17.34
C ALA A 481 21.02 37.79 -16.52
N ASP A 482 19.77 37.68 -17.02
CA ASP A 482 18.57 38.14 -16.30
C ASP A 482 18.23 37.28 -15.06
N THR A 483 18.64 36.02 -15.03
CA THR A 483 18.47 35.12 -13.86
C THR A 483 19.60 35.26 -12.84
N ALA A 484 20.72 35.88 -13.20
CA ALA A 484 21.87 36.11 -12.33
C ALA A 484 21.54 37.06 -11.17
N PRO A 485 22.21 36.94 -10.01
CA PRO A 485 22.14 37.91 -8.94
C PRO A 485 22.44 39.34 -9.46
N LYS A 486 21.73 40.34 -8.90
CA LYS A 486 21.76 41.71 -9.38
C LYS A 486 23.20 42.28 -9.55
N ALA A 487 24.10 41.88 -8.65
CA ALA A 487 25.51 42.28 -8.68
C ALA A 487 26.29 41.73 -9.90
N LEU A 488 25.92 40.56 -10.41
CA LEU A 488 26.56 39.90 -11.54
C LEU A 488 25.93 40.23 -12.89
N ARG A 489 24.72 40.77 -12.92
CA ARG A 489 23.98 41.03 -14.19
C ARG A 489 24.71 41.97 -15.13
N GLN A 490 25.28 43.06 -14.60
CA GLN A 490 25.99 44.03 -15.40
C GLN A 490 27.24 43.38 -15.99
N GLN A 491 28.03 42.73 -15.17
CA GLN A 491 29.24 42.04 -15.58
C GLN A 491 28.99 40.99 -16.68
N MET A 492 27.95 40.19 -16.53
CA MET A 492 27.56 39.20 -17.54
C MET A 492 27.05 39.83 -18.85
N ARG A 493 26.39 40.99 -18.80
CA ARG A 493 25.97 41.73 -20.00
C ARG A 493 27.15 42.35 -20.72
N ASP A 494 28.12 42.88 -20.01
CA ASP A 494 29.33 43.48 -20.58
C ASP A 494 30.17 42.37 -21.23
N MET A 495 30.38 41.22 -20.58
CA MET A 495 31.04 40.04 -21.18
C MET A 495 30.32 39.51 -22.43
N ALA A 496 28.97 39.51 -22.45
CA ALA A 496 28.21 39.11 -23.63
C ALA A 496 28.38 40.09 -24.82
N ARG A 497 28.52 41.38 -24.55
CA ARG A 497 28.76 42.39 -25.57
C ARG A 497 30.17 42.39 -26.13
N GLU A 498 31.15 41.93 -25.35
CA GLU A 498 32.54 41.78 -25.78
C GLU A 498 32.77 40.51 -26.62
N ALA A 499 31.82 39.55 -26.56
CA ALA A 499 31.88 38.28 -27.29
C ALA A 499 31.15 38.31 -28.66
N ASP A 500 30.31 39.35 -28.93
CA ASP A 500 29.69 39.64 -30.22
C ASP A 500 30.58 40.60 -31.02
#